data_3938551cf30de5d240e84f52cd696b13
#
_entry.id   3938551cf30de5d240e84f52cd696b13
#
_cell.length_a   1.000
_cell.length_b   1.000
_cell.length_c   1.000
_cell.angle_alpha   90.00
_cell.angle_beta   90.00
_cell.angle_gamma   90.00
#
_symmetry.space_group_name_H-M   'P 1'
#
loop_
_entity.id
_entity.type
_entity.pdbx_description
1 polymer ?
#
loop_
_entity_poly.entity_id
_entity_poly.type
_entity_poly.pdbx_seq_one_letter_code
_entity_poly.pdbx_strand_id
1 'polypeptide(L)'
;AFRDRFPVDARDLSLRMDGAGIFNFTIKRVPALVQAALEQSGRAIDDIDAFVFHQSNRFIMKHLMKKCGLPEARVPMTLEDTGNCGGPSVAVAMTRRLPAERERSLRLMLLGYGVGLSWGAAVVELDAKAPLMHGDYTGRVARRGVPTTAAA
;
A
#
# COMPACT_ATOMS: atom_id res chain seq x y z
N ALA A 1 3.91 2.56 25.39
CA ALA A 1 3.48 2.07 24.07
C ALA A 1 4.67 1.96 23.11
N PHE A 2 4.51 2.23 21.79
CA PHE A 2 5.60 2.04 20.79
C PHE A 2 6.80 2.98 21.03
N ARG A 3 6.54 4.22 21.43
CA ARG A 3 7.58 5.22 21.75
C ARG A 3 8.48 4.82 22.92
N ASP A 4 7.97 4.05 23.85
CA ASP A 4 8.71 3.62 25.04
C ASP A 4 9.71 2.49 24.72
N ARG A 5 9.45 1.74 23.60
CA ARG A 5 10.34 0.68 23.11
C ARG A 5 11.52 1.22 22.29
N PHE A 6 11.34 2.38 21.67
CA PHE A 6 12.34 3.01 20.81
C PHE A 6 12.47 4.49 21.18
N PRO A 7 13.18 4.81 22.29
CA PRO A 7 13.44 6.21 22.62
C PRO A 7 14.23 6.85 21.47
N VAL A 8 13.66 7.91 20.90
CA VAL A 8 14.31 8.65 19.80
C VAL A 8 15.30 9.63 20.43
N ASP A 9 16.59 9.37 20.30
CA ASP A 9 17.61 10.40 20.44
C ASP A 9 17.50 11.33 19.21
N ALA A 10 17.42 12.63 19.42
CA ALA A 10 17.36 13.62 18.34
C ALA A 10 18.54 13.54 17.35
N ARG A 11 19.63 12.87 17.76
CA ARG A 11 20.83 12.59 16.94
C ARG A 11 20.76 11.28 16.17
N ASP A 12 19.78 10.41 16.47
CA ASP A 12 19.60 9.11 15.81
C ASP A 12 18.53 9.23 14.73
N LEU A 13 18.97 9.45 13.49
CA LEU A 13 18.10 9.51 12.31
C LEU A 13 17.84 8.12 11.70
N SER A 14 18.16 7.03 12.40
CA SER A 14 17.94 5.68 11.91
C SER A 14 16.46 5.30 11.93
N LEU A 15 15.99 4.64 10.86
CA LEU A 15 14.68 4.03 10.80
C LEU A 15 14.69 2.74 11.63
N ARG A 16 13.86 2.68 12.67
CA ARG A 16 13.69 1.48 13.51
C ARG A 16 12.30 0.90 13.33
N MET A 17 12.20 -0.40 13.16
CA MET A 17 10.96 -1.12 12.95
C MET A 17 10.93 -2.40 13.79
N ASP A 18 9.85 -2.59 14.53
CA ASP A 18 9.51 -3.89 15.14
C ASP A 18 8.81 -4.77 14.09
N GLY A 19 9.58 -5.53 13.33
CA GLY A 19 9.06 -6.38 12.26
C GLY A 19 8.09 -7.46 12.75
N ALA A 20 8.33 -8.03 13.93
CA ALA A 20 7.44 -9.02 14.54
C ALA A 20 6.12 -8.39 14.98
N GLY A 21 6.18 -7.21 15.60
CA GLY A 21 5.00 -6.46 16.00
C GLY A 21 4.15 -6.04 14.78
N ILE A 22 4.77 -5.56 13.71
CA ILE A 22 4.08 -5.22 12.45
C ILE A 22 3.45 -6.46 11.82
N PHE A 23 4.16 -7.58 11.78
CA PHE A 23 3.60 -8.84 11.26
C PHE A 23 2.35 -9.25 12.04
N ASN A 24 2.46 -9.37 13.38
CA ASN A 24 1.35 -9.77 14.25
C ASN A 24 0.14 -8.84 14.13
N PHE A 25 0.39 -7.54 14.07
CA PHE A 25 -0.64 -6.54 13.82
C PHE A 25 -1.35 -6.79 12.48
N THR A 26 -0.58 -6.92 11.42
CA THR A 26 -1.09 -7.06 10.05
C THR A 26 -1.96 -8.30 9.89
N ILE A 27 -1.48 -9.47 10.31
CA ILE A 27 -2.23 -10.74 10.17
C ILE A 27 -3.49 -10.81 11.04
N LYS A 28 -3.58 -9.97 12.07
CA LYS A 28 -4.73 -9.89 12.95
C LYS A 28 -5.76 -8.87 12.47
N ARG A 29 -5.32 -7.71 11.97
CA ARG A 29 -6.20 -6.57 11.66
C ARG A 29 -6.67 -6.55 10.22
N VAL A 30 -5.80 -6.87 9.27
CA VAL A 30 -6.13 -6.74 7.84
C VAL A 30 -7.24 -7.70 7.41
N PRO A 31 -7.32 -8.97 7.83
CA PRO A 31 -8.44 -9.82 7.48
C PRO A 31 -9.80 -9.28 7.95
N ALA A 32 -9.86 -8.79 9.19
CA ALA A 32 -11.08 -8.15 9.70
C ALA A 32 -11.46 -6.88 8.93
N LEU A 33 -10.45 -6.12 8.48
CA LEU A 33 -10.66 -4.93 7.65
C LEU A 33 -11.23 -5.30 6.27
N VAL A 34 -10.70 -6.35 5.63
CA VAL A 34 -11.22 -6.86 4.35
C VAL A 34 -12.70 -7.24 4.48
N GLN A 35 -13.03 -8.01 5.52
CA GLN A 35 -14.39 -8.43 5.78
C GLN A 35 -15.33 -7.23 6.02
N ALA A 36 -14.92 -6.29 6.87
CA ALA A 36 -15.71 -5.08 7.15
C ALA A 36 -15.93 -4.23 5.90
N ALA A 37 -14.91 -4.10 5.03
CA ALA A 37 -15.04 -3.34 3.78
C ALA A 37 -16.00 -4.01 2.78
N LEU A 38 -16.00 -5.33 2.69
CA LEU A 38 -16.97 -6.08 1.89
C LEU A 38 -18.39 -5.90 2.42
N GLU A 39 -18.60 -6.08 3.73
CA GLU A 39 -19.89 -5.89 4.38
C GLU A 39 -20.42 -4.47 4.20
N GLN A 40 -19.60 -3.46 4.46
CA GLN A 40 -19.97 -2.06 4.34
C GLN A 40 -20.32 -1.65 2.90
N SER A 41 -19.63 -2.24 1.92
CA SER A 41 -19.89 -1.98 0.50
C SER A 41 -21.06 -2.83 -0.06
N GLY A 42 -21.56 -3.81 0.69
CA GLY A 42 -22.56 -4.76 0.22
C GLY A 42 -22.05 -5.64 -0.92
N ARG A 43 -20.75 -5.96 -0.93
CA ARG A 43 -20.09 -6.72 -2.00
C ARG A 43 -19.49 -8.02 -1.50
N ALA A 44 -19.48 -9.02 -2.37
CA ALA A 44 -18.75 -10.26 -2.17
C ALA A 44 -17.33 -10.16 -2.77
N ILE A 45 -16.45 -11.10 -2.42
CA ILE A 45 -15.10 -11.20 -2.99
C ILE A 45 -15.15 -11.27 -4.53
N ASP A 46 -16.14 -11.99 -5.07
CA ASP A 46 -16.28 -12.17 -6.52
C ASP A 46 -16.69 -10.90 -7.26
N ASP A 47 -17.26 -9.92 -6.56
CA ASP A 47 -17.60 -8.61 -7.10
C ASP A 47 -16.41 -7.67 -7.25
N ILE A 48 -15.24 -8.01 -6.68
CA ILE A 48 -14.04 -7.18 -6.70
C ILE A 48 -13.10 -7.64 -7.79
N ASP A 49 -12.79 -6.77 -8.73
CA ASP A 49 -11.87 -7.06 -9.84
C ASP A 49 -10.41 -7.13 -9.40
N ALA A 50 -9.99 -6.27 -8.46
CA ALA A 50 -8.64 -6.32 -7.89
C ALA A 50 -8.58 -5.85 -6.43
N PHE A 51 -7.75 -6.53 -5.64
CA PHE A 51 -7.42 -6.20 -4.25
C PHE A 51 -6.04 -5.58 -4.20
N VAL A 52 -5.96 -4.27 -4.15
CA VAL A 52 -4.69 -3.54 -4.21
C VAL A 52 -4.18 -3.24 -2.82
N PHE A 53 -3.26 -4.07 -2.36
CA PHE A 53 -2.64 -3.94 -1.04
C PHE A 53 -1.45 -2.97 -1.05
N HIS A 54 -1.18 -2.36 0.10
CA HIS A 54 0.15 -1.87 0.41
C HIS A 54 1.18 -2.98 0.19
N GLN A 55 2.22 -2.68 -0.59
CA GLN A 55 3.27 -3.62 -0.98
C GLN A 55 4.29 -3.76 0.16
N SER A 56 3.91 -4.43 1.25
CA SER A 56 4.74 -4.58 2.46
C SER A 56 5.93 -5.50 2.26
N ASN A 57 5.67 -6.78 2.08
CA ASN A 57 6.60 -7.82 1.62
C ASN A 57 5.81 -9.02 1.11
N ARG A 58 6.47 -9.87 0.30
CA ARG A 58 5.85 -11.04 -0.34
C ARG A 58 5.24 -12.02 0.67
N PHE A 59 5.91 -12.27 1.79
CA PHE A 59 5.46 -13.24 2.78
C PHE A 59 4.15 -12.78 3.43
N ILE A 60 4.08 -11.53 3.88
CA ILE A 60 2.86 -10.94 4.47
C ILE A 60 1.72 -10.95 3.45
N MET A 61 1.97 -10.49 2.22
CA MET A 61 0.93 -10.43 1.19
C MET A 61 0.37 -11.82 0.88
N LYS A 62 1.22 -12.83 0.67
CA LYS A 62 0.77 -14.22 0.44
C LYS A 62 -0.01 -14.78 1.63
N HIS A 63 0.41 -14.48 2.85
CA HIS A 63 -0.31 -14.90 4.05
C HIS A 63 -1.71 -14.26 4.12
N LEU A 64 -1.82 -12.97 3.82
CA LEU A 64 -3.10 -12.25 3.80
C LEU A 64 -4.02 -12.78 2.70
N MET A 65 -3.53 -12.99 1.47
CA MET A 65 -4.31 -13.59 0.39
C MET A 65 -4.92 -14.91 0.81
N LYS A 66 -4.10 -15.82 1.36
CA LYS A 66 -4.57 -17.12 1.84
C LYS A 66 -5.59 -16.99 2.97
N LYS A 67 -5.32 -16.12 3.96
CA LYS A 67 -6.19 -15.95 5.13
C LYS A 67 -7.53 -15.31 4.79
N CYS A 68 -7.57 -14.42 3.79
CA CYS A 68 -8.79 -13.76 3.34
C CYS A 68 -9.51 -14.50 2.19
N GLY A 69 -8.96 -15.61 1.72
CA GLY A 69 -9.52 -16.36 0.59
C GLY A 69 -9.49 -15.59 -0.74
N LEU A 70 -8.50 -14.70 -0.92
CA LEU A 70 -8.43 -13.86 -2.12
C LEU A 70 -7.72 -14.59 -3.26
N PRO A 71 -8.28 -14.53 -4.49
CA PRO A 71 -7.61 -15.10 -5.66
C PRO A 71 -6.29 -14.37 -5.95
N GLU A 72 -5.18 -15.10 -6.06
CA GLU A 72 -3.85 -14.52 -6.30
C GLU A 72 -3.82 -13.67 -7.59
N ALA A 73 -4.53 -14.10 -8.63
CA ALA A 73 -4.64 -13.37 -9.89
C ALA A 73 -5.29 -11.98 -9.76
N ARG A 74 -6.06 -11.74 -8.70
CA ARG A 74 -6.70 -10.45 -8.43
C ARG A 74 -5.93 -9.58 -7.43
N VAL A 75 -4.74 -10.01 -7.00
CA VAL A 75 -3.90 -9.23 -6.07
C VAL A 75 -2.63 -8.78 -6.78
N PRO A 76 -2.62 -7.57 -7.35
CA PRO A 76 -1.45 -7.04 -8.04
C PRO A 76 -0.24 -6.94 -7.09
N MET A 77 0.92 -7.42 -7.56
CA MET A 77 2.18 -7.40 -6.81
C MET A 77 3.27 -6.72 -7.63
N THR A 78 3.96 -5.75 -7.02
CA THR A 78 5.04 -4.97 -7.65
C THR A 78 6.35 -5.03 -6.86
N LEU A 79 6.39 -5.86 -5.81
CA LEU A 79 7.54 -5.95 -4.90
C LEU A 79 8.86 -6.31 -5.61
N GLU A 80 8.80 -7.06 -6.71
CA GLU A 80 9.98 -7.42 -7.50
C GLU A 80 10.57 -6.22 -8.25
N ASP A 81 9.68 -5.31 -8.68
CA ASP A 81 10.09 -4.16 -9.49
C ASP A 81 10.45 -2.93 -8.62
N THR A 82 9.71 -2.72 -7.52
CA THR A 82 9.75 -1.47 -6.77
C THR A 82 10.10 -1.63 -5.30
N GLY A 83 10.09 -2.85 -4.79
CA GLY A 83 10.18 -3.09 -3.35
C GLY A 83 9.01 -2.49 -2.58
N ASN A 84 9.20 -2.31 -1.28
CA ASN A 84 8.26 -1.57 -0.44
C ASN A 84 8.56 -0.07 -0.50
N CYS A 85 7.82 0.66 -1.30
CA CYS A 85 7.95 2.12 -1.45
C CYS A 85 7.03 2.92 -0.49
N GLY A 86 6.54 2.29 0.58
CA GLY A 86 5.74 2.98 1.61
C GLY A 86 4.35 3.38 1.12
N GLY A 87 3.91 4.60 1.46
CA GLY A 87 2.57 5.12 1.13
C GLY A 87 2.19 5.04 -0.35
N PRO A 88 3.06 5.43 -1.29
CA PRO A 88 2.79 5.34 -2.73
C PRO A 88 2.55 3.93 -3.28
N SER A 89 2.87 2.86 -2.54
CA SER A 89 2.88 1.50 -3.05
C SER A 89 1.53 1.01 -3.62
N VAL A 90 0.41 1.47 -3.06
CA VAL A 90 -0.93 1.15 -3.58
C VAL A 90 -1.12 1.77 -4.98
N ALA A 91 -0.81 3.07 -5.12
CA ALA A 91 -0.93 3.77 -6.40
C ALA A 91 0.03 3.20 -7.47
N VAL A 92 1.26 2.86 -7.07
CA VAL A 92 2.23 2.21 -7.95
C VAL A 92 1.75 0.84 -8.42
N ALA A 93 1.16 0.04 -7.51
CA ALA A 93 0.59 -1.25 -7.90
C ALA A 93 -0.58 -1.09 -8.87
N MET A 94 -1.44 -0.10 -8.68
CA MET A 94 -2.52 0.22 -9.61
C MET A 94 -1.97 0.56 -11.00
N THR A 95 -1.07 1.53 -11.10
CA THR A 95 -0.58 2.03 -12.38
C THR A 95 0.31 1.04 -13.13
N ARG A 96 0.98 0.12 -12.43
CA ARG A 96 1.84 -0.89 -13.07
C ARG A 96 1.14 -2.18 -13.44
N ARG A 97 0.06 -2.53 -12.75
CA ARG A 97 -0.53 -3.88 -12.87
C ARG A 97 -1.97 -3.92 -13.34
N LEU A 98 -2.70 -2.82 -13.21
CA LEU A 98 -4.03 -2.74 -13.78
C LEU A 98 -3.94 -2.29 -15.25
N PRO A 99 -4.86 -2.75 -16.12
CA PRO A 99 -4.86 -2.35 -17.53
C PRO A 99 -5.10 -0.84 -17.64
N ALA A 100 -4.28 -0.17 -18.44
CA ALA A 100 -4.42 1.26 -18.72
C ALA A 100 -5.68 1.53 -19.56
N GLU A 101 -5.90 0.68 -20.58
CA GLU A 101 -7.10 0.69 -21.41
C GLU A 101 -8.11 -0.33 -20.90
N ARG A 102 -9.35 0.08 -20.74
CA ARG A 102 -10.42 -0.74 -20.16
C ARG A 102 -11.73 -0.50 -20.89
N GLU A 103 -12.44 -1.57 -21.19
CA GLU A 103 -13.76 -1.50 -21.81
C GLU A 103 -14.88 -1.20 -20.80
N ARG A 104 -14.63 -1.51 -19.52
CA ARG A 104 -15.56 -1.28 -18.42
C ARG A 104 -14.86 -0.74 -17.18
N SER A 105 -15.63 -0.17 -16.29
CA SER A 105 -15.14 0.20 -14.95
C SER A 105 -14.66 -1.04 -14.18
N LEU A 106 -13.65 -0.86 -13.33
CA LEU A 106 -13.14 -1.88 -12.41
C LEU A 106 -13.54 -1.54 -10.98
N ARG A 107 -14.00 -2.54 -10.26
CA ARG A 107 -14.23 -2.40 -8.82
C ARG A 107 -12.99 -2.87 -8.07
N LEU A 108 -12.42 -1.97 -7.32
CA LEU A 108 -11.17 -2.18 -6.61
C LEU A 108 -11.39 -2.12 -5.10
N MET A 109 -10.72 -3.00 -4.35
CA MET A 109 -10.53 -2.83 -2.93
C MET A 109 -9.09 -2.36 -2.68
N LEU A 110 -8.94 -1.13 -2.18
CA LEU A 110 -7.64 -0.54 -1.82
C LEU A 110 -7.40 -0.77 -0.34
N LEU A 111 -6.20 -1.25 0.02
CA LEU A 111 -5.86 -1.59 1.40
C LEU A 111 -4.51 -1.01 1.79
N GLY A 112 -4.52 -0.12 2.78
CA GLY A 112 -3.34 0.44 3.41
C GLY A 112 -3.21 -0.04 4.86
N TYR A 113 -1.98 -0.33 5.28
CA TYR A 113 -1.67 -0.69 6.67
C TYR A 113 -0.19 -0.45 6.96
N GLY A 114 0.15 -0.12 8.19
CA GLY A 114 1.54 0.09 8.58
C GLY A 114 1.73 0.99 9.78
N VAL A 115 2.62 1.96 9.59
CA VAL A 115 3.06 2.89 10.64
C VAL A 115 1.88 3.64 11.28
N GLY A 116 1.98 3.78 12.59
CA GLY A 116 0.94 4.50 13.33
C GLY A 116 0.62 3.82 14.67
N LEU A 117 0.14 2.58 14.79
CA LEU A 117 -0.29 1.67 13.72
C LEU A 117 -1.57 2.17 13.07
N SER A 118 -1.59 2.21 11.73
CA SER A 118 -2.75 2.64 10.97
C SER A 118 -3.14 1.58 9.95
N TRP A 119 -4.42 1.44 9.69
CA TRP A 119 -4.95 0.57 8.64
C TRP A 119 -6.28 1.12 8.13
N GLY A 120 -6.55 0.91 6.85
CA GLY A 120 -7.78 1.34 6.22
C GLY A 120 -8.00 0.62 4.91
N ALA A 121 -9.27 0.53 4.50
CA ALA A 121 -9.67 0.01 3.22
C ALA A 121 -10.73 0.91 2.59
N ALA A 122 -10.77 0.88 1.26
CA ALA A 122 -11.83 1.51 0.48
C ALA A 122 -12.22 0.61 -0.68
N VAL A 123 -13.51 0.43 -0.90
CA VAL A 123 -14.03 -0.16 -2.13
C VAL A 123 -14.39 1.00 -3.06
N VAL A 124 -13.77 1.04 -4.23
CA VAL A 124 -13.91 2.13 -5.19
C VAL A 124 -14.22 1.58 -6.57
N GLU A 125 -14.88 2.37 -7.39
CA GLU A 125 -15.06 2.10 -8.81
C GLU A 125 -14.09 2.97 -9.61
N LEU A 126 -13.20 2.33 -10.36
CA LEU A 126 -12.30 2.99 -11.30
C LEU A 126 -12.99 3.04 -12.66
N ASP A 127 -13.41 4.22 -13.07
CA ASP A 127 -14.07 4.43 -14.36
C ASP A 127 -13.22 3.93 -15.52
N ALA A 128 -13.87 3.37 -16.54
CA ALA A 128 -13.20 2.86 -17.74
C ALA A 128 -12.32 3.93 -18.43
N LYS A 129 -12.76 5.18 -18.39
CA LYS A 129 -12.07 6.32 -19.04
C LYS A 129 -11.06 7.01 -18.10
N ALA A 130 -11.02 6.66 -16.81
CA ALA A 130 -10.06 7.25 -15.89
C ALA A 130 -8.63 6.87 -16.31
N PRO A 131 -7.71 7.82 -16.54
CA PRO A 131 -6.38 7.49 -16.99
C PRO A 131 -5.58 6.81 -15.87
N LEU A 132 -4.97 5.67 -16.17
CA LEU A 132 -3.92 5.06 -15.35
C LEU A 132 -2.60 5.25 -16.08
N MET A 133 -1.86 6.28 -15.70
CA MET A 133 -0.56 6.56 -16.29
C MET A 133 0.56 6.12 -15.37
N HIS A 134 1.51 5.38 -15.92
CA HIS A 134 2.77 5.06 -15.29
C HIS A 134 3.89 5.68 -16.08
N GLY A 135 4.79 6.37 -15.40
CA GLY A 135 5.96 6.98 -16.03
C GLY A 135 7.17 6.85 -15.12
N ASP A 136 8.31 6.51 -15.71
CA ASP A 136 9.58 6.55 -14.99
C ASP A 136 10.11 7.99 -14.98
N TYR A 137 10.48 8.46 -13.79
CA TYR A 137 11.10 9.75 -13.65
C TYR A 137 12.54 9.70 -14.20
N THR A 138 12.76 10.26 -15.38
CA THR A 138 14.07 10.32 -16.03
C THR A 138 14.79 11.65 -15.83
N GLY A 139 14.14 12.62 -15.18
CA GLY A 139 14.69 13.94 -14.93
C GLY A 139 15.73 13.96 -13.81
N ARG A 140 16.80 14.73 -14.00
CA ARG A 140 17.66 15.13 -12.88
C ARG A 140 16.82 15.98 -11.94
N VAL A 141 16.78 15.61 -10.65
CA VAL A 141 16.31 16.52 -9.62
C VAL A 141 17.25 17.71 -9.67
N ALA A 142 16.80 18.83 -10.23
CA ALA A 142 17.51 20.09 -10.04
C ALA A 142 17.57 20.28 -8.51
N ARG A 143 18.75 20.14 -7.93
CA ARG A 143 18.95 20.46 -6.51
C ARG A 143 18.58 21.94 -6.37
N ARG A 144 17.37 22.24 -5.94
CA ARG A 144 17.06 23.56 -5.43
C ARG A 144 18.03 23.75 -4.27
N GLY A 145 19.00 24.64 -4.48
CA GLY A 145 19.96 24.96 -3.45
C GLY A 145 19.19 25.31 -2.19
N VAL A 146 19.45 24.57 -1.12
CA VAL A 146 19.03 24.98 0.21
C VAL A 146 19.76 26.30 0.43
N PRO A 147 19.06 27.41 0.70
CA PRO A 147 19.74 28.64 1.04
C PRO A 147 20.58 28.37 2.28
N THR A 148 21.90 28.43 2.13
CA THR A 148 22.81 28.42 3.28
C THR A 148 22.59 29.76 3.95
N THR A 149 21.81 29.77 5.04
CA THR A 149 21.81 30.92 5.95
C THR A 149 23.22 31.01 6.51
N ALA A 150 24.00 31.91 5.94
CA ALA A 150 25.28 32.32 6.54
C ALA A 150 24.96 32.84 7.93
N ALA A 151 25.55 32.21 8.95
CA ALA A 151 25.56 32.74 10.29
C ALA A 151 26.31 34.08 10.29
N ALA A 152 25.65 35.11 10.77
CA ALA A 152 26.28 36.34 11.25
C ALA A 152 26.51 36.21 12.75
#